data_665c1ba26d3611aaca1786b14994a229
#
_entry.id   665c1ba26d3611aaca1786b14994a229
#
_cell.length_a   1.000
_cell.length_b   1.000
_cell.length_c   1.000
_cell.angle_alpha   90.00
_cell.angle_beta   90.00
_cell.angle_gamma   90.00
#
_symmetry.space_group_name_H-M   'P 1'
#
loop_
_entity.id
_entity.type
_entity.pdbx_description
1 polymer ?
#
loop_
_entity_poly.entity_id
_entity_poly.type
_entity_poly.pdbx_seq_one_letter_code
_entity_poly.pdbx_strand_id
1 'polypeptide(L)'
;MYMKYRKWHLLLVVCGAWLLLAACSMEVNDKVVDSHPSKSDDRLLVLCEGLWGMDNSCIAYLDQGQLIDKWFQKQNPKQHLGDTGNDIIQVNDTLIAISVNWSNIVQYIYPDGRAVAATENIPNNRRLASDGDYLYCTSYADGGYVAKVDVRTKQVVDTCHVGHEPEGIAYYRGRLFVANSGGYAAQEGHAYESTVSVLDAQTMRELKRIDTGCINLFGQMSQCGQFLCINSAGDYYEVAPRTVVLNMESEEFRVFDFPATYNCTFGNRFYVIGSSYSYNTGVYQYTTHTIDLPSLQAHDGLMEYAAAQPVIESMQSPYGIYISPYSGHLYVSDARGYATNGYVYDFDGQGVQQGKYYIKGLNPAHFLALP
;
A
#
# COMPACT_ATOMS: atom_id res chain seq x y z
N MET A 1 6.05 -65.95 -35.60
CA MET A 1 6.65 -64.63 -35.92
C MET A 1 6.04 -63.55 -34.97
N TYR A 2 6.18 -63.83 -33.68
CA TYR A 2 5.63 -62.92 -32.63
C TYR A 2 6.58 -63.04 -31.43
N MET A 3 7.66 -62.23 -31.40
CA MET A 3 8.48 -62.02 -30.20
C MET A 3 9.68 -61.16 -30.52
N LYS A 4 9.46 -59.84 -30.79
CA LYS A 4 10.56 -58.84 -30.84
C LYS A 4 10.20 -57.46 -30.50
N TYR A 5 8.97 -57.17 -29.97
CA TYR A 5 8.55 -55.78 -29.67
C TYR A 5 8.39 -55.46 -28.16
N ARG A 6 8.80 -56.36 -27.26
CA ARG A 6 8.53 -56.17 -25.81
C ARG A 6 9.69 -55.62 -25.01
N LYS A 7 10.85 -55.29 -25.61
CA LYS A 7 12.03 -54.80 -24.90
C LYS A 7 12.30 -53.30 -25.07
N TRP A 8 11.62 -52.59 -25.96
CA TRP A 8 11.87 -51.17 -26.21
C TRP A 8 10.93 -50.24 -25.42
N HIS A 9 9.79 -50.70 -24.97
CA HIS A 9 8.87 -49.91 -24.15
C HIS A 9 9.32 -49.77 -22.67
N LEU A 10 10.14 -50.67 -22.18
CA LEU A 10 10.63 -50.59 -20.81
C LEU A 10 11.79 -49.61 -20.65
N LEU A 11 12.56 -49.32 -21.70
CA LEU A 11 13.67 -48.36 -21.65
C LEU A 11 13.20 -46.90 -21.74
N LEU A 12 12.08 -46.63 -22.40
CA LEU A 12 11.50 -45.29 -22.49
C LEU A 12 10.78 -44.85 -21.21
N VAL A 13 10.22 -45.78 -20.45
CA VAL A 13 9.56 -45.50 -19.17
C VAL A 13 10.57 -45.20 -18.06
N VAL A 14 11.75 -45.82 -18.09
CA VAL A 14 12.80 -45.60 -17.09
C VAL A 14 13.52 -44.26 -17.34
N CYS A 15 13.74 -43.84 -18.60
CA CYS A 15 14.32 -42.53 -18.90
C CYS A 15 13.34 -41.37 -18.62
N GLY A 16 12.01 -41.59 -18.78
CA GLY A 16 11.00 -40.57 -18.45
C GLY A 16 10.85 -40.33 -16.95
N ALA A 17 11.04 -41.35 -16.12
CA ALA A 17 10.96 -41.24 -14.66
C ALA A 17 12.15 -40.50 -14.04
N TRP A 18 13.33 -40.53 -14.69
CA TRP A 18 14.51 -39.79 -14.22
C TRP A 18 14.49 -38.31 -14.60
N LEU A 19 13.76 -37.92 -15.63
CA LEU A 19 13.57 -36.51 -16.02
C LEU A 19 12.52 -35.81 -15.18
N LEU A 20 11.59 -36.53 -14.54
CA LEU A 20 10.60 -35.93 -13.63
C LEU A 20 11.12 -35.81 -12.21
N LEU A 21 12.22 -36.44 -11.83
CA LEU A 21 12.84 -36.29 -10.50
C LEU A 21 13.93 -35.22 -10.49
N ALA A 22 14.35 -34.68 -11.64
CA ALA A 22 15.31 -33.59 -11.72
C ALA A 22 14.64 -32.18 -11.71
N ALA A 23 13.30 -32.09 -11.76
CA ALA A 23 12.57 -30.84 -11.77
C ALA A 23 12.08 -30.39 -10.38
N CYS A 24 12.42 -31.12 -9.32
CA CYS A 24 11.97 -30.82 -7.95
C CYS A 24 13.10 -30.51 -6.97
N SER A 25 14.18 -29.88 -7.42
CA SER A 25 15.19 -29.34 -6.49
C SER A 25 15.95 -28.16 -7.11
N MET A 26 15.23 -27.17 -7.63
CA MET A 26 15.68 -25.81 -7.48
C MET A 26 15.06 -25.28 -6.17
N GLU A 27 15.51 -25.80 -5.04
CA GLU A 27 15.63 -24.92 -3.88
C GLU A 27 16.52 -23.77 -4.36
N VAL A 28 15.89 -22.65 -4.66
CA VAL A 28 16.58 -21.37 -4.65
C VAL A 28 17.12 -21.29 -3.24
N ASN A 29 18.41 -21.59 -3.08
CA ASN A 29 19.15 -21.28 -1.90
C ASN A 29 19.16 -19.74 -1.83
N ASP A 30 18.04 -19.14 -1.42
CA ASP A 30 18.03 -17.82 -0.84
C ASP A 30 18.92 -17.92 0.41
N LYS A 31 20.23 -17.87 0.18
CA LYS A 31 21.12 -17.50 1.26
C LYS A 31 20.49 -16.24 1.82
N VAL A 32 19.95 -16.36 3.04
CA VAL A 32 19.67 -15.23 3.89
C VAL A 32 20.94 -14.38 3.81
N VAL A 33 20.88 -13.33 2.99
CA VAL A 33 21.95 -12.35 2.98
C VAL A 33 21.89 -11.80 4.39
N ASP A 34 22.92 -12.04 5.16
CA ASP A 34 23.05 -11.49 6.50
C ASP A 34 22.68 -10.01 6.40
N SER A 35 21.51 -9.68 6.95
CA SER A 35 21.09 -8.31 7.06
C SER A 35 22.12 -7.63 7.94
N HIS A 36 22.99 -6.84 7.34
CA HIS A 36 23.78 -5.92 8.13
C HIS A 36 22.79 -5.10 8.95
N PRO A 37 22.98 -4.96 10.26
CA PRO A 37 22.05 -4.16 11.06
C PRO A 37 21.95 -2.77 10.43
N SER A 38 20.72 -2.33 10.16
CA SER A 38 20.46 -0.97 9.71
C SER A 38 21.06 0.00 10.71
N LYS A 39 21.63 1.09 10.22
CA LYS A 39 22.03 2.21 11.08
C LYS A 39 20.85 3.08 11.50
N SER A 40 19.67 2.77 11.02
CA SER A 40 18.45 3.46 11.43
C SER A 40 18.06 3.08 12.85
N ASP A 41 17.77 4.10 13.65
CA ASP A 41 17.18 3.92 14.99
C ASP A 41 15.65 3.84 14.93
N ASP A 42 15.08 3.72 13.72
CA ASP A 42 13.64 3.65 13.53
C ASP A 42 13.00 2.42 14.18
N ARG A 43 11.83 2.65 14.72
CA ARG A 43 10.85 1.64 15.07
C ARG A 43 9.77 1.65 14.00
N LEU A 44 9.85 0.72 13.05
CA LEU A 44 9.03 0.72 11.84
C LEU A 44 8.06 -0.45 11.82
N LEU A 45 6.78 -0.17 11.73
CA LEU A 45 5.75 -1.15 11.42
C LEU A 45 5.61 -1.28 9.90
N VAL A 46 5.56 -2.53 9.43
CA VAL A 46 5.31 -2.86 8.02
C VAL A 46 4.07 -3.74 7.96
N LEU A 47 2.98 -3.18 7.47
CA LEU A 47 1.75 -3.92 7.24
C LEU A 47 1.86 -4.68 5.92
N CYS A 48 1.71 -5.99 6.01
CA CYS A 48 1.59 -6.89 4.87
C CYS A 48 0.11 -7.15 4.61
N GLU A 49 -0.35 -6.84 3.41
CA GLU A 49 -1.77 -7.00 3.04
C GLU A 49 -2.23 -8.47 3.16
N GLY A 50 -1.34 -9.41 2.84
CA GLY A 50 -1.70 -10.81 2.68
C GLY A 50 -2.30 -11.08 1.29
N LEU A 51 -3.08 -12.15 1.20
CA LEU A 51 -3.85 -12.51 0.00
C LEU A 51 -5.33 -12.60 0.39
N TRP A 52 -6.16 -12.06 -0.46
CA TRP A 52 -7.61 -12.09 -0.34
C TRP A 52 -8.14 -13.51 -0.12
N GLY A 53 -8.99 -13.69 0.90
CA GLY A 53 -9.59 -14.97 1.28
C GLY A 53 -8.65 -15.89 2.07
N MET A 54 -7.45 -15.44 2.47
CA MET A 54 -6.45 -16.29 3.13
C MET A 54 -6.25 -16.00 4.62
N ASP A 55 -6.89 -14.98 5.19
CA ASP A 55 -6.77 -14.57 6.61
C ASP A 55 -5.29 -14.48 7.08
N ASN A 56 -4.43 -13.93 6.24
CA ASN A 56 -2.98 -13.97 6.44
C ASN A 56 -2.30 -12.61 6.42
N SER A 57 -3.06 -11.53 6.58
CA SER A 57 -2.51 -10.21 6.84
C SER A 57 -1.67 -10.21 8.12
N CYS A 58 -0.57 -9.49 8.14
CA CYS A 58 0.30 -9.44 9.30
C CYS A 58 1.08 -8.13 9.36
N ILE A 59 1.64 -7.85 10.53
CA ILE A 59 2.57 -6.75 10.74
C ILE A 59 3.96 -7.33 11.02
N ALA A 60 4.96 -6.88 10.26
CA ALA A 60 6.35 -7.03 10.62
C ALA A 60 6.81 -5.76 11.36
N TYR A 61 7.72 -5.89 12.30
CA TYR A 61 8.28 -4.79 13.07
C TYR A 61 9.79 -4.78 12.93
N LEU A 62 10.32 -3.67 12.47
CA LEU A 62 11.74 -3.37 12.50
C LEU A 62 12.03 -2.51 13.73
N ASP A 63 12.98 -2.93 14.55
CA ASP A 63 13.45 -2.19 15.71
C ASP A 63 14.98 -2.14 15.66
N GLN A 64 15.53 -0.97 15.39
CA GLN A 64 16.98 -0.76 15.26
C GLN A 64 17.66 -1.79 14.33
N GLY A 65 17.04 -2.06 13.19
CA GLY A 65 17.51 -3.04 12.21
C GLY A 65 17.24 -4.51 12.56
N GLN A 66 16.55 -4.80 13.64
CA GLN A 66 16.12 -6.16 14.00
C GLN A 66 14.69 -6.40 13.53
N LEU A 67 14.50 -7.42 12.68
CA LEU A 67 13.19 -7.79 12.16
C LEU A 67 12.46 -8.75 13.10
N ILE A 68 11.21 -8.41 13.42
CA ILE A 68 10.26 -9.27 14.15
C ILE A 68 9.06 -9.54 13.24
N ASP A 69 9.05 -10.70 12.58
CA ASP A 69 7.93 -11.14 11.75
C ASP A 69 6.69 -11.44 12.57
N LYS A 70 5.49 -11.21 11.98
CA LYS A 70 4.18 -11.49 12.59
C LYS A 70 4.07 -10.89 13.99
N TRP A 71 4.52 -9.65 14.12
CA TRP A 71 4.63 -8.97 15.40
C TRP A 71 3.27 -8.83 16.10
N PHE A 72 2.18 -8.50 15.39
CA PHE A 72 0.85 -8.45 15.99
C PHE A 72 0.47 -9.77 16.68
N GLN A 73 0.67 -10.91 16.01
CA GLN A 73 0.35 -12.23 16.57
C GLN A 73 1.24 -12.60 17.75
N LYS A 74 2.49 -12.13 17.76
CA LYS A 74 3.40 -12.33 18.91
C LYS A 74 2.95 -11.55 20.14
N GLN A 75 2.45 -10.32 19.96
CA GLN A 75 1.93 -9.51 21.04
C GLN A 75 0.53 -9.97 21.50
N ASN A 76 -0.23 -10.64 20.62
CA ASN A 76 -1.60 -11.08 20.85
C ASN A 76 -1.75 -12.58 20.55
N PRO A 77 -1.24 -13.48 21.41
CA PRO A 77 -1.33 -14.91 21.18
C PRO A 77 -2.79 -15.36 20.98
N LYS A 78 -3.04 -16.17 19.94
CA LYS A 78 -4.34 -16.67 19.52
C LYS A 78 -5.23 -15.66 18.77
N GLN A 79 -4.73 -14.47 18.44
CA GLN A 79 -5.42 -13.53 17.58
C GLN A 79 -4.72 -13.45 16.21
N HIS A 80 -5.52 -13.28 15.15
CA HIS A 80 -5.06 -12.97 13.81
C HIS A 80 -5.38 -11.50 13.54
N LEU A 81 -4.60 -10.85 12.68
CA LEU A 81 -4.92 -9.49 12.27
C LEU A 81 -6.17 -9.47 11.39
N GLY A 82 -6.29 -10.49 10.55
CA GLY A 82 -7.41 -10.69 9.64
C GLY A 82 -7.00 -10.82 8.18
N ASP A 83 -7.95 -10.59 7.31
CA ASP A 83 -7.80 -10.75 5.86
C ASP A 83 -7.72 -9.39 5.16
N THR A 84 -6.63 -9.19 4.43
CA THR A 84 -6.33 -8.02 3.61
C THR A 84 -6.22 -6.71 4.39
N GLY A 85 -5.03 -6.46 4.96
CA GLY A 85 -4.70 -5.18 5.60
C GLY A 85 -4.46 -4.09 4.57
N ASN A 86 -5.27 -3.04 4.56
CA ASN A 86 -5.25 -2.01 3.52
C ASN A 86 -4.59 -0.70 3.94
N ASP A 87 -4.55 -0.41 5.24
CA ASP A 87 -3.95 0.83 5.71
C ASP A 87 -3.55 0.74 7.18
N ILE A 88 -2.56 1.52 7.59
CA ILE A 88 -2.11 1.66 8.96
C ILE A 88 -1.75 3.11 9.25
N ILE A 89 -2.40 3.70 10.24
CA ILE A 89 -2.13 5.09 10.65
C ILE A 89 -1.98 5.22 12.16
N GLN A 90 -1.21 6.19 12.58
CA GLN A 90 -1.22 6.66 13.95
C GLN A 90 -2.41 7.60 14.16
N VAL A 91 -3.31 7.25 15.08
CA VAL A 91 -4.49 8.06 15.43
C VAL A 91 -4.10 9.17 16.39
N ASN A 92 -3.30 8.82 17.40
CA ASN A 92 -2.72 9.73 18.38
C ASN A 92 -1.49 9.06 19.03
N ASP A 93 -0.85 9.67 20.01
CA ASP A 93 0.38 9.18 20.64
C ASP A 93 0.27 7.76 21.21
N THR A 94 -0.93 7.30 21.50
CA THR A 94 -1.16 6.01 22.19
C THR A 94 -1.93 4.99 21.36
N LEU A 95 -2.39 5.34 20.17
CA LEU A 95 -3.30 4.49 19.41
C LEU A 95 -2.96 4.47 17.91
N ILE A 96 -2.89 3.27 17.37
CA ILE A 96 -2.71 2.98 15.94
C ILE A 96 -3.98 2.29 15.45
N ALA A 97 -4.46 2.66 14.26
CA ALA A 97 -5.58 2.03 13.57
C ALA A 97 -5.11 1.34 12.29
N ILE A 98 -5.69 0.18 12.02
CA ILE A 98 -5.40 -0.67 10.88
C ILE A 98 -6.71 -1.05 10.21
N SER A 99 -6.92 -0.66 8.96
CA SER A 99 -8.06 -1.14 8.17
C SER A 99 -7.78 -2.56 7.68
N VAL A 100 -8.72 -3.47 7.93
CA VAL A 100 -8.63 -4.87 7.51
C VAL A 100 -9.84 -5.20 6.66
N ASN A 101 -9.63 -5.08 5.36
CA ASN A 101 -10.68 -4.96 4.34
C ASN A 101 -11.67 -6.12 4.34
N TRP A 102 -11.19 -7.35 4.12
CA TRP A 102 -12.07 -8.52 3.99
C TRP A 102 -12.59 -9.03 5.32
N SER A 103 -11.94 -8.65 6.43
CA SER A 103 -12.45 -8.88 7.78
C SER A 103 -13.52 -7.86 8.18
N ASN A 104 -13.74 -6.80 7.39
CA ASN A 104 -14.73 -5.75 7.62
C ASN A 104 -14.55 -5.00 8.95
N ILE A 105 -13.31 -4.88 9.42
CA ILE A 105 -12.99 -4.25 10.70
C ILE A 105 -11.92 -3.17 10.55
N VAL A 106 -11.89 -2.26 11.51
CA VAL A 106 -10.73 -1.45 11.82
C VAL A 106 -10.17 -1.94 13.16
N GLN A 107 -8.99 -2.55 13.14
CA GLN A 107 -8.29 -3.02 14.33
C GLN A 107 -7.52 -1.87 14.98
N TYR A 108 -7.61 -1.73 16.30
CA TYR A 108 -6.80 -0.77 17.07
C TYR A 108 -5.77 -1.49 17.91
N ILE A 109 -4.56 -0.95 17.93
CA ILE A 109 -3.45 -1.46 18.73
C ILE A 109 -2.74 -0.31 19.48
N TYR A 110 -2.07 -0.63 20.57
CA TYR A 110 -1.09 0.25 21.18
C TYR A 110 0.24 0.26 20.38
N PRO A 111 1.12 1.26 20.58
CA PRO A 111 2.46 1.25 19.96
C PRO A 111 3.34 0.06 20.33
N ASP A 112 3.01 -0.68 21.37
CA ASP A 112 3.68 -1.94 21.75
C ASP A 112 3.06 -3.19 21.09
N GLY A 113 2.08 -3.02 20.21
CA GLY A 113 1.43 -4.06 19.43
C GLY A 113 0.27 -4.79 20.09
N ARG A 114 -0.03 -4.50 21.35
CA ARG A 114 -1.17 -5.11 22.03
C ARG A 114 -2.48 -4.60 21.45
N ALA A 115 -3.37 -5.53 21.12
CA ALA A 115 -4.71 -5.21 20.63
C ALA A 115 -5.52 -4.47 21.71
N VAL A 116 -6.27 -3.45 21.27
CA VAL A 116 -7.17 -2.67 22.13
C VAL A 116 -8.61 -3.11 21.91
N ALA A 117 -9.09 -2.98 20.66
CA ALA A 117 -10.46 -3.26 20.23
C ALA A 117 -10.50 -3.28 18.71
N ALA A 118 -11.66 -3.58 18.15
CA ALA A 118 -11.96 -3.35 16.74
C ALA A 118 -13.27 -2.56 16.59
N THR A 119 -13.36 -1.72 15.55
CA THR A 119 -14.64 -1.27 15.00
C THR A 119 -15.09 -2.30 13.99
N GLU A 120 -16.23 -2.90 14.20
CA GLU A 120 -16.80 -3.93 13.34
C GLU A 120 -17.79 -3.32 12.32
N ASN A 121 -18.11 -4.09 11.29
CA ASN A 121 -19.15 -3.77 10.32
C ASN A 121 -18.85 -2.50 9.48
N ILE A 122 -17.60 -2.33 9.07
CA ILE A 122 -17.25 -1.44 7.96
C ILE A 122 -16.85 -2.32 6.77
N PRO A 123 -17.81 -2.85 6.00
CA PRO A 123 -17.51 -3.80 4.93
C PRO A 123 -16.69 -3.12 3.83
N ASN A 124 -15.78 -3.88 3.25
CA ASN A 124 -14.94 -3.44 2.15
C ASN A 124 -14.22 -2.11 2.44
N ASN A 125 -13.74 -1.94 3.69
CA ASN A 125 -13.03 -0.75 4.15
C ASN A 125 -11.69 -0.59 3.42
N ARG A 126 -11.27 0.68 3.22
CA ARG A 126 -10.06 0.97 2.44
C ARG A 126 -9.05 1.79 3.24
N ARG A 127 -9.11 3.10 3.18
CA ARG A 127 -8.11 4.00 3.73
C ARG A 127 -8.64 4.76 4.94
N LEU A 128 -7.72 5.24 5.74
CA LEU A 128 -7.98 5.86 7.02
C LEU A 128 -7.45 7.29 7.06
N ALA A 129 -8.20 8.18 7.72
CA ALA A 129 -7.72 9.48 8.17
C ALA A 129 -8.21 9.74 9.60
N SER A 130 -7.55 10.62 10.34
CA SER A 130 -7.98 10.95 11.71
C SER A 130 -7.75 12.43 12.02
N ASP A 131 -8.60 12.99 12.87
CA ASP A 131 -8.40 14.31 13.51
C ASP A 131 -7.98 14.17 15.00
N GLY A 132 -7.76 12.93 15.46
CA GLY A 132 -7.41 12.59 16.82
C GLY A 132 -8.61 12.12 17.67
N ASP A 133 -9.77 12.78 17.54
CA ASP A 133 -11.01 12.43 18.24
C ASP A 133 -11.86 11.45 17.44
N TYR A 134 -11.84 11.57 16.11
CA TYR A 134 -12.54 10.70 15.17
C TYR A 134 -11.57 10.07 14.18
N LEU A 135 -11.94 8.86 13.78
CA LEU A 135 -11.34 8.15 12.66
C LEU A 135 -12.34 8.15 11.50
N TYR A 136 -11.85 8.39 10.31
CA TYR A 136 -12.61 8.37 9.07
C TYR A 136 -12.11 7.24 8.20
N CYS A 137 -13.02 6.40 7.73
CA CYS A 137 -12.69 5.20 6.95
C CYS A 137 -13.51 5.16 5.66
N THR A 138 -12.84 5.10 4.51
CA THR A 138 -13.51 4.87 3.23
C THR A 138 -13.96 3.42 3.11
N SER A 139 -15.09 3.20 2.44
CA SER A 139 -15.65 1.87 2.17
C SER A 139 -16.24 1.83 0.77
N TYR A 140 -16.00 0.72 0.06
CA TYR A 140 -16.57 0.47 -1.27
C TYR A 140 -18.03 -0.04 -1.20
N ALA A 141 -18.49 -0.47 -0.03
CA ALA A 141 -19.86 -0.97 0.12
C ALA A 141 -20.90 0.12 -0.13
N ASP A 142 -22.13 -0.32 -0.43
CA ASP A 142 -23.31 0.54 -0.60
C ASP A 142 -23.12 1.68 -1.60
N GLY A 143 -22.33 1.46 -2.67
CA GLY A 143 -22.02 2.43 -3.70
C GLY A 143 -20.98 3.49 -3.31
N GLY A 144 -20.30 3.30 -2.16
CA GLY A 144 -19.23 4.15 -1.69
C GLY A 144 -19.63 5.11 -0.57
N TYR A 145 -18.95 5.02 0.57
CA TYR A 145 -19.17 5.93 1.69
C TYR A 145 -17.93 6.14 2.54
N VAL A 146 -17.96 7.15 3.41
CA VAL A 146 -17.02 7.36 4.50
C VAL A 146 -17.74 7.09 5.81
N ALA A 147 -17.16 6.22 6.66
CA ALA A 147 -17.60 6.01 8.04
C ALA A 147 -16.85 6.95 8.97
N LYS A 148 -17.55 7.60 9.90
CA LYS A 148 -16.98 8.36 11.03
C LYS A 148 -17.07 7.51 12.28
N VAL A 149 -15.93 7.25 12.91
CA VAL A 149 -15.80 6.42 14.12
C VAL A 149 -15.34 7.28 15.28
N ASP A 150 -16.05 7.25 16.40
CA ASP A 150 -15.58 7.87 17.65
C ASP A 150 -14.40 7.06 18.19
N VAL A 151 -13.22 7.69 18.28
CA VAL A 151 -11.96 7.03 18.69
C VAL A 151 -12.02 6.51 20.12
N ARG A 152 -12.81 7.11 21.00
CA ARG A 152 -12.95 6.69 22.39
C ARG A 152 -13.82 5.42 22.52
N THR A 153 -14.96 5.39 21.80
CA THR A 153 -15.92 4.27 21.90
C THR A 153 -15.66 3.16 20.87
N LYS A 154 -14.92 3.44 19.81
CA LYS A 154 -14.69 2.57 18.65
C LYS A 154 -15.98 2.22 17.88
N GLN A 155 -16.99 3.08 18.00
CA GLN A 155 -18.29 2.89 17.32
C GLN A 155 -18.40 3.83 16.13
N VAL A 156 -18.99 3.34 15.05
CA VAL A 156 -19.43 4.18 13.93
C VAL A 156 -20.55 5.09 14.45
N VAL A 157 -20.34 6.39 14.33
CA VAL A 157 -21.30 7.41 14.82
C VAL A 157 -22.01 8.13 13.68
N ASP A 158 -21.44 8.12 12.48
CA ASP A 158 -22.05 8.75 11.31
C ASP A 158 -21.45 8.16 10.01
N THR A 159 -22.12 8.39 8.88
CA THR A 159 -21.65 8.01 7.54
C THR A 159 -22.02 9.07 6.52
N CYS A 160 -21.24 9.18 5.44
CA CYS A 160 -21.55 10.04 4.30
C CYS A 160 -21.30 9.29 2.99
N HIS A 161 -22.31 9.17 2.14
CA HIS A 161 -22.13 8.65 0.79
C HIS A 161 -21.31 9.65 -0.06
N VAL A 162 -20.41 9.10 -0.89
CA VAL A 162 -19.52 9.84 -1.79
C VAL A 162 -19.61 9.24 -3.21
N GLY A 163 -18.55 9.31 -4.01
CA GLY A 163 -18.49 8.60 -5.28
C GLY A 163 -18.27 7.09 -5.12
N HIS A 164 -18.32 6.36 -6.24
CA HIS A 164 -18.08 4.91 -6.26
C HIS A 164 -16.62 4.57 -5.90
N GLU A 165 -16.46 3.48 -5.17
CA GLU A 165 -15.16 2.96 -4.72
C GLU A 165 -14.22 4.06 -4.22
N PRO A 166 -14.58 4.77 -3.12
CA PRO A 166 -13.75 5.80 -2.53
C PRO A 166 -12.47 5.19 -1.94
N GLU A 167 -11.32 5.58 -2.45
CA GLU A 167 -10.03 5.00 -2.07
C GLU A 167 -9.33 5.89 -1.04
N GLY A 168 -8.51 6.83 -1.48
CA GLY A 168 -7.74 7.69 -0.59
C GLY A 168 -8.61 8.69 0.18
N ILE A 169 -8.23 8.97 1.44
CA ILE A 169 -8.88 9.96 2.29
C ILE A 169 -7.85 10.77 3.05
N ALA A 170 -8.08 12.08 3.20
CA ALA A 170 -7.27 12.97 4.02
C ALA A 170 -8.13 13.93 4.82
N TYR A 171 -7.69 14.24 6.03
CA TYR A 171 -8.29 15.27 6.88
C TYR A 171 -7.47 16.56 6.82
N TYR A 172 -8.14 17.69 6.57
CA TYR A 172 -7.51 19.00 6.58
C TYR A 172 -8.45 20.08 7.10
N ARG A 173 -8.15 20.67 8.25
CA ARG A 173 -8.88 21.81 8.84
C ARG A 173 -10.41 21.64 8.86
N GLY A 174 -10.89 20.53 9.40
CA GLY A 174 -12.32 20.25 9.53
C GLY A 174 -12.99 19.74 8.26
N ARG A 175 -12.23 19.48 7.20
CA ARG A 175 -12.73 18.90 5.94
C ARG A 175 -12.06 17.56 5.66
N LEU A 176 -12.80 16.68 4.99
CA LEU A 176 -12.29 15.44 4.43
C LEU A 176 -12.22 15.57 2.91
N PHE A 177 -11.15 15.08 2.33
CA PHE A 177 -10.93 14.99 0.89
C PHE A 177 -10.84 13.52 0.52
N VAL A 178 -11.74 13.04 -0.32
CA VAL A 178 -11.92 11.63 -0.64
C VAL A 178 -11.79 11.41 -2.13
N ALA A 179 -10.80 10.62 -2.54
CA ALA A 179 -10.57 10.27 -3.95
C ALA A 179 -11.54 9.15 -4.36
N ASN A 180 -12.42 9.41 -5.32
CA ASN A 180 -13.37 8.44 -5.86
C ASN A 180 -12.74 7.76 -7.08
N SER A 181 -12.60 6.44 -7.05
CA SER A 181 -11.93 5.72 -8.14
C SER A 181 -12.90 5.13 -9.16
N GLY A 182 -14.07 4.66 -8.72
CA GLY A 182 -14.91 3.82 -9.56
C GLY A 182 -14.21 2.53 -9.97
N GLY A 183 -13.33 1.97 -9.10
CA GLY A 183 -12.38 0.91 -9.44
C GLY A 183 -13.01 -0.40 -9.94
N TYR A 184 -14.25 -0.68 -9.56
CA TYR A 184 -15.00 -1.85 -10.03
C TYR A 184 -15.93 -1.56 -11.22
N ALA A 185 -15.70 -0.44 -11.92
CA ALA A 185 -16.54 0.02 -13.03
C ALA A 185 -16.92 -1.09 -14.02
N ALA A 186 -15.96 -1.91 -14.43
CA ALA A 186 -16.20 -2.99 -15.38
C ALA A 186 -17.10 -4.12 -14.82
N GLN A 187 -17.06 -4.37 -13.52
CA GLN A 187 -17.83 -5.41 -12.84
C GLN A 187 -19.24 -4.92 -12.44
N GLU A 188 -19.36 -3.65 -12.05
CA GLU A 188 -20.57 -3.09 -11.49
C GLU A 188 -21.39 -2.24 -12.48
N GLY A 189 -20.84 -2.01 -13.68
CA GLY A 189 -21.57 -1.39 -14.79
C GLY A 189 -21.69 0.14 -14.69
N HIS A 190 -20.78 0.79 -13.97
CA HIS A 190 -20.60 2.24 -13.94
C HIS A 190 -19.29 2.66 -14.63
N ALA A 191 -18.98 3.95 -14.69
CA ALA A 191 -17.74 4.46 -15.21
C ALA A 191 -16.69 4.62 -14.10
N TYR A 192 -15.39 4.62 -14.46
CA TYR A 192 -14.36 5.14 -13.56
C TYR A 192 -14.67 6.60 -13.20
N GLU A 193 -14.42 6.96 -11.94
CA GLU A 193 -14.62 8.32 -11.46
C GLU A 193 -13.32 9.14 -11.51
N SER A 194 -13.49 10.47 -11.64
CA SER A 194 -12.41 11.46 -11.70
C SER A 194 -12.50 12.50 -10.58
N THR A 195 -13.32 12.26 -9.56
CA THR A 195 -13.70 13.26 -8.59
C THR A 195 -13.03 13.08 -7.24
N VAL A 196 -12.78 14.21 -6.56
CA VAL A 196 -12.46 14.25 -5.13
C VAL A 196 -13.65 14.85 -4.40
N SER A 197 -14.33 14.07 -3.57
CA SER A 197 -15.40 14.54 -2.69
C SER A 197 -14.81 15.34 -1.53
N VAL A 198 -15.39 16.49 -1.25
CA VAL A 198 -15.02 17.35 -0.10
C VAL A 198 -16.17 17.34 0.89
N LEU A 199 -15.92 16.82 2.11
CA LEU A 199 -16.92 16.70 3.15
C LEU A 199 -16.60 17.64 4.31
N ASP A 200 -17.62 18.12 4.98
CA ASP A 200 -17.49 18.68 6.32
C ASP A 200 -17.36 17.55 7.34
N ALA A 201 -16.23 17.50 8.04
CA ALA A 201 -15.89 16.40 8.96
C ALA A 201 -16.76 16.39 10.24
N GLN A 202 -17.33 17.53 10.62
CA GLN A 202 -18.20 17.63 11.78
C GLN A 202 -19.60 17.09 11.48
N THR A 203 -20.19 17.53 10.37
CA THR A 203 -21.59 17.23 10.01
C THR A 203 -21.74 16.02 9.09
N MET A 204 -20.64 15.46 8.60
CA MET A 204 -20.57 14.38 7.62
C MET A 204 -21.46 14.65 6.39
N ARG A 205 -21.40 15.87 5.87
CA ARG A 205 -22.10 16.28 4.64
C ARG A 205 -21.10 16.52 3.52
N GLU A 206 -21.40 16.01 2.34
CA GLU A 206 -20.66 16.37 1.14
C GLU A 206 -20.95 17.83 0.79
N LEU A 207 -19.88 18.64 0.74
CA LEU A 207 -19.96 20.06 0.40
C LEU A 207 -19.91 20.26 -1.12
N LYS A 208 -19.05 19.50 -1.77
CA LYS A 208 -18.85 19.53 -3.23
C LYS A 208 -17.99 18.39 -3.72
N ARG A 209 -17.85 18.29 -5.03
CA ARG A 209 -16.87 17.44 -5.72
C ARG A 209 -15.97 18.30 -6.59
N ILE A 210 -14.67 17.98 -6.58
CA ILE A 210 -13.64 18.56 -7.45
C ILE A 210 -13.40 17.54 -8.55
N ASP A 211 -13.75 17.87 -9.80
CA ASP A 211 -13.46 17.01 -10.95
C ASP A 211 -12.03 17.29 -11.42
N THR A 212 -11.18 16.30 -11.34
CA THR A 212 -9.76 16.41 -11.75
C THR A 212 -9.57 16.12 -13.24
N GLY A 213 -10.57 15.58 -13.93
CA GLY A 213 -10.46 15.08 -15.30
C GLY A 213 -9.55 13.85 -15.45
N CYS A 214 -9.01 13.32 -14.34
CA CYS A 214 -8.15 12.12 -14.31
C CYS A 214 -8.96 10.97 -13.71
N ILE A 215 -9.18 9.90 -14.48
CA ILE A 215 -10.05 8.80 -14.08
C ILE A 215 -9.36 7.79 -13.18
N ASN A 216 -10.14 7.05 -12.40
CA ASN A 216 -9.69 5.96 -11.54
C ASN A 216 -8.65 6.45 -10.52
N LEU A 217 -9.11 7.31 -9.59
CA LEU A 217 -8.28 7.87 -8.52
C LEU A 217 -7.98 6.80 -7.46
N PHE A 218 -7.19 5.81 -7.83
CA PHE A 218 -6.95 4.57 -7.11
C PHE A 218 -5.53 4.52 -6.52
N GLY A 219 -5.41 3.98 -5.32
CA GLY A 219 -4.14 3.70 -4.67
C GLY A 219 -3.85 4.57 -3.45
N GLN A 220 -2.58 4.63 -3.08
CA GLN A 220 -2.14 5.41 -1.93
C GLN A 220 -2.25 6.90 -2.21
N MET A 221 -2.69 7.65 -1.20
CA MET A 221 -2.72 9.11 -1.21
C MET A 221 -1.88 9.64 -0.04
N SER A 222 -0.92 10.50 -0.34
CA SER A 222 -0.07 11.13 0.67
C SER A 222 -0.41 12.60 0.85
N GLN A 223 -0.30 13.05 2.10
CA GLN A 223 -0.55 14.45 2.47
C GLN A 223 0.74 15.13 2.94
N CYS A 224 1.03 16.31 2.39
CA CYS A 224 2.09 17.20 2.85
C CYS A 224 1.52 18.60 3.11
N GLY A 225 1.29 18.93 4.38
CA GLY A 225 0.60 20.17 4.75
C GLY A 225 -0.77 20.25 4.08
N GLN A 226 -0.95 21.27 3.23
CA GLN A 226 -2.18 21.48 2.47
C GLN A 226 -2.23 20.75 1.11
N PHE A 227 -1.20 20.01 0.74
CA PHE A 227 -1.13 19.33 -0.55
C PHE A 227 -1.40 17.84 -0.42
N LEU A 228 -2.12 17.29 -1.40
CA LEU A 228 -2.36 15.86 -1.57
C LEU A 228 -1.73 15.39 -2.87
N CYS A 229 -1.02 14.27 -2.82
CA CYS A 229 -0.58 13.52 -3.99
C CYS A 229 -1.54 12.36 -4.22
N ILE A 230 -2.25 12.38 -5.35
CA ILE A 230 -3.30 11.43 -5.70
C ILE A 230 -2.90 10.72 -6.99
N ASN A 231 -2.95 9.38 -6.99
CA ASN A 231 -2.75 8.60 -8.20
C ASN A 231 -4.04 8.48 -8.99
N SER A 232 -3.96 8.61 -10.31
CA SER A 232 -4.97 8.21 -11.28
C SER A 232 -4.42 7.02 -12.05
N ALA A 233 -5.08 5.86 -11.95
CA ALA A 233 -4.60 4.63 -12.58
C ALA A 233 -4.99 4.52 -14.07
N GLY A 234 -5.79 5.46 -14.58
CA GLY A 234 -6.33 5.38 -15.94
C GLY A 234 -7.32 4.23 -16.10
N ASP A 235 -7.44 3.70 -17.30
CA ASP A 235 -8.32 2.57 -17.62
C ASP A 235 -7.57 1.26 -17.88
N TYR A 236 -6.25 1.27 -17.73
CA TYR A 236 -5.34 0.18 -18.04
C TYR A 236 -5.23 -0.21 -19.53
N TYR A 237 -5.84 0.54 -20.43
CA TYR A 237 -5.86 0.31 -21.89
C TYR A 237 -5.37 1.51 -22.67
N GLU A 238 -6.21 2.54 -22.79
CA GLU A 238 -5.97 3.71 -23.65
C GLU A 238 -5.68 4.99 -22.85
N VAL A 239 -6.28 5.11 -21.65
CA VAL A 239 -6.08 6.28 -20.78
C VAL A 239 -4.90 6.03 -19.87
N ALA A 240 -3.81 6.74 -20.13
CA ALA A 240 -2.59 6.61 -19.32
C ALA A 240 -2.80 7.04 -17.87
N PRO A 241 -2.12 6.40 -16.93
CA PRO A 241 -2.13 6.82 -15.53
C PRO A 241 -1.44 8.17 -15.34
N ARG A 242 -1.87 8.94 -14.33
CA ARG A 242 -1.41 10.30 -14.01
C ARG A 242 -1.28 10.54 -12.53
N THR A 243 -0.62 11.64 -12.18
CA THR A 243 -0.56 12.15 -10.81
C THR A 243 -1.32 13.47 -10.74
N VAL A 244 -2.18 13.61 -9.74
CA VAL A 244 -2.84 14.86 -9.38
C VAL A 244 -2.27 15.35 -8.07
N VAL A 245 -1.75 16.58 -8.03
CA VAL A 245 -1.41 17.25 -6.79
C VAL A 245 -2.45 18.33 -6.53
N LEU A 246 -3.27 18.11 -5.49
CA LEU A 246 -4.37 18.98 -5.08
C LEU A 246 -3.93 19.83 -3.87
N ASN A 247 -4.15 21.13 -3.94
CA ASN A 247 -4.07 22.04 -2.79
C ASN A 247 -5.44 22.07 -2.09
N MET A 248 -5.55 21.53 -0.89
CA MET A 248 -6.80 21.44 -0.12
C MET A 248 -7.30 22.80 0.40
N GLU A 249 -6.46 23.83 0.39
CA GLU A 249 -6.85 25.17 0.84
C GLU A 249 -7.47 25.99 -0.29
N SER A 250 -6.78 26.10 -1.44
CA SER A 250 -7.28 26.80 -2.63
C SER A 250 -8.18 25.93 -3.52
N GLU A 251 -8.10 24.59 -3.38
CA GLU A 251 -8.76 23.58 -4.19
C GLU A 251 -8.32 23.56 -5.66
N GLU A 252 -7.23 24.26 -5.95
CA GLU A 252 -6.55 24.16 -7.24
C GLU A 252 -5.70 22.89 -7.30
N PHE A 253 -5.52 22.34 -8.49
CA PHE A 253 -4.69 21.16 -8.67
C PHE A 253 -3.81 21.27 -9.92
N ARG A 254 -2.75 20.46 -9.93
CA ARG A 254 -1.87 20.26 -11.08
C ARG A 254 -1.80 18.77 -11.42
N VAL A 255 -1.85 18.48 -12.72
CA VAL A 255 -1.72 17.12 -13.26
C VAL A 255 -0.34 16.93 -13.85
N PHE A 256 0.24 15.74 -13.62
CA PHE A 256 1.52 15.30 -14.19
C PHE A 256 1.31 14.03 -15.01
N ASP A 257 2.06 13.88 -16.10
CA ASP A 257 1.94 12.78 -17.06
C ASP A 257 2.76 11.54 -16.63
N PHE A 258 2.72 11.20 -15.34
CA PHE A 258 3.29 9.97 -14.77
C PHE A 258 2.42 9.49 -13.60
N PRO A 259 2.37 8.17 -13.31
CA PRO A 259 1.61 7.63 -12.19
C PRO A 259 2.29 7.91 -10.83
N ALA A 260 1.49 7.98 -9.76
CA ALA A 260 1.94 8.05 -8.37
C ALA A 260 1.39 6.86 -7.55
N THR A 261 1.52 5.66 -8.08
CA THR A 261 0.92 4.44 -7.52
C THR A 261 1.31 4.22 -6.07
N TYR A 262 2.59 4.39 -5.76
CA TYR A 262 3.13 4.40 -4.41
C TYR A 262 3.78 5.74 -4.19
N ASN A 263 3.36 6.46 -3.16
CA ASN A 263 3.87 7.79 -2.89
C ASN A 263 3.98 8.04 -1.38
N CYS A 264 4.93 8.87 -1.01
CA CYS A 264 5.12 9.32 0.35
C CYS A 264 5.60 10.77 0.37
N THR A 265 5.70 11.34 1.57
CA THR A 265 6.15 12.71 1.77
C THR A 265 7.31 12.76 2.76
N PHE A 266 8.25 13.67 2.50
CA PHE A 266 9.29 14.02 3.45
C PHE A 266 9.76 15.47 3.19
N GLY A 267 9.88 16.24 4.24
CA GLY A 267 10.09 17.68 4.10
C GLY A 267 8.95 18.33 3.30
N ASN A 268 9.31 19.13 2.31
CA ASN A 268 8.36 19.80 1.41
C ASN A 268 8.34 19.11 0.02
N ARG A 269 8.25 17.78 -0.01
CA ARG A 269 8.28 16.99 -1.24
C ARG A 269 7.38 15.79 -1.19
N PHE A 270 6.89 15.40 -2.36
CA PHE A 270 6.38 14.07 -2.62
C PHE A 270 7.44 13.24 -3.36
N TYR A 271 7.62 12.00 -2.92
CA TYR A 271 8.46 10.99 -3.55
C TYR A 271 7.54 9.90 -4.08
N VAL A 272 7.74 9.52 -5.34
CA VAL A 272 6.80 8.70 -6.09
C VAL A 272 7.51 7.53 -6.74
N ILE A 273 6.95 6.34 -6.60
CA ILE A 273 7.19 5.19 -7.47
C ILE A 273 5.89 4.97 -8.25
N GLY A 274 5.94 5.28 -9.53
CA GLY A 274 4.85 5.03 -10.46
C GLY A 274 4.90 3.61 -10.99
N SER A 275 3.74 2.94 -11.01
CA SER A 275 3.56 1.64 -11.64
C SER A 275 2.42 1.75 -12.64
N SER A 276 2.66 1.39 -13.88
CA SER A 276 1.63 1.29 -14.90
C SER A 276 1.61 -0.10 -15.52
N TYR A 277 0.43 -0.68 -15.63
CA TYR A 277 0.20 -1.94 -16.31
C TYR A 277 -0.61 -1.70 -17.57
N SER A 278 -0.24 -2.34 -18.67
CA SER A 278 -1.00 -2.31 -19.91
C SER A 278 -1.53 -3.70 -20.25
N TYR A 279 -2.83 -3.86 -20.33
CA TYR A 279 -3.46 -5.09 -20.83
C TYR A 279 -3.12 -5.37 -22.30
N ASN A 280 -2.77 -4.35 -23.09
CA ASN A 280 -2.37 -4.53 -24.49
C ASN A 280 -1.00 -5.21 -24.62
N THR A 281 -0.08 -4.97 -23.68
CA THR A 281 1.28 -5.53 -23.73
C THR A 281 1.54 -6.59 -22.65
N GLY A 282 0.74 -6.63 -21.59
CA GLY A 282 0.94 -7.51 -20.44
C GLY A 282 2.17 -7.15 -19.58
N VAL A 283 2.68 -5.92 -19.70
CA VAL A 283 3.93 -5.49 -19.05
C VAL A 283 3.66 -4.40 -18.02
N TYR A 284 4.32 -4.50 -16.87
CA TYR A 284 4.48 -3.43 -15.89
C TYR A 284 5.64 -2.51 -16.29
N GLN A 285 5.43 -1.21 -16.14
CA GLN A 285 6.48 -0.19 -16.21
C GLN A 285 6.54 0.55 -14.88
N TYR A 286 7.75 0.79 -14.40
CA TYR A 286 7.99 1.53 -13.17
C TYR A 286 8.77 2.81 -13.47
N THR A 287 8.38 3.90 -12.82
CA THR A 287 9.05 5.20 -12.89
C THR A 287 9.21 5.76 -11.50
N THR A 288 10.16 6.67 -11.31
CA THR A 288 10.34 7.37 -10.05
C THR A 288 10.39 8.87 -10.30
N HIS A 289 9.76 9.62 -9.41
CA HIS A 289 9.71 11.09 -9.51
C HIS A 289 9.73 11.72 -8.12
N THR A 290 10.16 12.98 -8.09
CA THR A 290 10.07 13.85 -6.92
C THR A 290 9.33 15.12 -7.31
N ILE A 291 8.41 15.60 -6.46
CA ILE A 291 7.66 16.83 -6.70
C ILE A 291 7.91 17.79 -5.55
N ASP A 292 8.50 18.96 -5.85
CA ASP A 292 8.76 20.02 -4.88
C ASP A 292 7.48 20.79 -4.53
N LEU A 293 7.33 21.18 -3.28
CA LEU A 293 6.21 21.98 -2.77
C LEU A 293 6.71 23.33 -2.21
N PRO A 294 5.98 24.41 -2.38
CA PRO A 294 4.69 24.53 -3.10
C PRO A 294 4.85 24.78 -4.60
N SER A 295 6.06 24.80 -5.17
CA SER A 295 6.33 25.18 -6.57
C SER A 295 5.68 24.23 -7.58
N LEU A 296 5.38 22.99 -7.17
CA LEU A 296 4.90 21.90 -8.00
C LEU A 296 5.86 21.59 -9.17
N GLN A 297 7.16 21.77 -8.96
CA GLN A 297 8.16 21.35 -9.93
C GLN A 297 8.42 19.86 -9.76
N ALA A 298 8.29 19.10 -10.86
CA ALA A 298 8.60 17.67 -10.86
C ALA A 298 10.01 17.43 -11.40
N HIS A 299 10.66 16.42 -10.85
CA HIS A 299 11.98 15.94 -11.22
C HIS A 299 11.92 14.43 -11.44
N ASP A 300 12.68 13.93 -12.42
CA ASP A 300 12.88 12.50 -12.60
C ASP A 300 13.76 11.96 -11.48
N GLY A 301 13.42 10.76 -10.99
CA GLY A 301 14.13 10.10 -9.90
C GLY A 301 13.75 10.58 -8.50
N LEU A 302 14.32 9.93 -7.50
CA LEU A 302 14.09 10.22 -6.09
C LEU A 302 15.19 11.17 -5.54
N MET A 303 15.39 12.32 -6.15
CA MET A 303 16.30 13.42 -5.75
C MET A 303 17.45 13.01 -4.76
N GLU A 304 17.29 13.28 -3.45
CA GLU A 304 18.29 12.97 -2.42
C GLU A 304 18.60 11.48 -2.32
N TYR A 305 17.66 10.62 -2.71
CA TYR A 305 17.81 9.17 -2.68
C TYR A 305 18.22 8.58 -4.03
N ALA A 306 18.87 9.36 -4.90
CA ALA A 306 19.26 8.93 -6.25
C ALA A 306 20.14 7.66 -6.24
N ALA A 307 20.93 7.41 -5.19
CA ALA A 307 21.72 6.19 -5.06
C ALA A 307 20.87 4.92 -4.86
N ALA A 308 19.60 5.05 -4.44
CA ALA A 308 18.67 3.93 -4.31
C ALA A 308 18.08 3.48 -5.67
N GLN A 309 18.11 4.35 -6.70
CA GLN A 309 17.47 4.11 -7.98
C GLN A 309 17.84 2.77 -8.63
N PRO A 310 19.12 2.37 -8.76
CA PRO A 310 19.47 1.10 -9.40
C PRO A 310 18.93 -0.13 -8.64
N VAL A 311 18.79 -0.04 -7.31
CA VAL A 311 18.23 -1.11 -6.49
C VAL A 311 16.74 -1.20 -6.71
N ILE A 312 16.02 -0.06 -6.72
CA ILE A 312 14.58 0.01 -6.96
C ILE A 312 14.23 -0.54 -8.35
N GLU A 313 15.00 -0.17 -9.37
CA GLU A 313 14.83 -0.67 -10.75
C GLU A 313 15.08 -2.18 -10.87
N SER A 314 15.87 -2.78 -9.97
CA SER A 314 16.13 -4.21 -9.92
C SER A 314 15.05 -5.02 -9.20
N MET A 315 14.10 -4.37 -8.50
CA MET A 315 13.02 -5.04 -7.80
C MET A 315 12.05 -5.69 -8.79
N GLN A 316 11.52 -6.85 -8.42
CA GLN A 316 10.55 -7.54 -9.26
C GLN A 316 9.20 -6.82 -9.28
N SER A 317 8.76 -6.35 -8.13
CA SER A 317 7.47 -5.66 -7.96
C SER A 317 7.58 -4.65 -6.82
N PRO A 318 8.14 -3.44 -7.04
CA PRO A 318 8.06 -2.36 -6.06
C PRO A 318 6.61 -2.17 -5.62
N TYR A 319 6.36 -2.14 -4.30
CA TYR A 319 4.98 -2.21 -3.78
C TYR A 319 4.65 -1.20 -2.69
N GLY A 320 5.62 -0.50 -2.18
CA GLY A 320 5.42 0.56 -1.19
C GLY A 320 6.67 1.42 -1.06
N ILE A 321 6.48 2.68 -0.73
CA ILE A 321 7.53 3.65 -0.45
C ILE A 321 7.19 4.43 0.82
N TYR A 322 8.17 4.65 1.67
CA TYR A 322 8.01 5.42 2.89
C TYR A 322 9.33 6.08 3.28
N ILE A 323 9.28 7.30 3.76
CA ILE A 323 10.44 7.97 4.35
C ILE A 323 10.10 8.26 5.80
N SER A 324 10.94 7.78 6.71
CA SER A 324 10.78 8.00 8.13
C SER A 324 10.88 9.48 8.46
N PRO A 325 9.89 10.08 9.14
CA PRO A 325 9.97 11.47 9.56
C PRO A 325 11.01 11.70 10.66
N TYR A 326 11.51 10.64 11.27
CA TYR A 326 12.47 10.71 12.38
C TYR A 326 13.91 10.61 11.92
N SER A 327 14.23 9.65 11.06
CA SER A 327 15.60 9.37 10.60
C SER A 327 15.90 9.91 9.20
N GLY A 328 14.87 10.13 8.37
CA GLY A 328 15.01 10.40 6.95
C GLY A 328 15.43 9.18 6.13
N HIS A 329 15.40 7.97 6.71
CA HIS A 329 15.62 6.75 5.97
C HIS A 329 14.47 6.46 5.01
N LEU A 330 14.81 6.06 3.78
CA LEU A 330 13.88 5.62 2.77
C LEU A 330 13.69 4.11 2.86
N TYR A 331 12.43 3.67 2.97
CA TYR A 331 12.04 2.28 2.92
C TYR A 331 11.24 2.01 1.65
N VAL A 332 11.64 0.97 0.91
CA VAL A 332 10.93 0.52 -0.29
C VAL A 332 10.70 -0.98 -0.17
N SER A 333 9.48 -1.42 -0.46
CA SER A 333 9.15 -2.84 -0.45
C SER A 333 9.12 -3.42 -1.87
N ASP A 334 9.42 -4.73 -1.95
CA ASP A 334 9.28 -5.56 -3.15
C ASP A 334 8.34 -6.72 -2.84
N ALA A 335 7.16 -6.77 -3.48
CA ALA A 335 6.18 -7.83 -3.32
C ALA A 335 6.53 -9.12 -4.08
N ARG A 336 7.60 -9.15 -4.87
CA ARG A 336 8.13 -10.34 -5.55
C ARG A 336 7.08 -11.12 -6.34
N GLY A 337 6.26 -10.41 -7.12
CA GLY A 337 5.22 -11.03 -7.95
C GLY A 337 3.95 -11.42 -7.18
N TYR A 338 3.74 -10.86 -5.99
CA TYR A 338 2.49 -10.88 -5.20
C TYR A 338 2.08 -12.23 -4.58
N ALA A 339 2.77 -13.32 -4.89
CA ALA A 339 2.42 -14.66 -4.42
C ALA A 339 3.44 -15.26 -3.44
N THR A 340 4.52 -14.55 -3.16
CA THR A 340 5.60 -14.96 -2.25
C THR A 340 5.86 -13.88 -1.21
N ASN A 341 6.52 -14.27 -0.12
CA ASN A 341 6.97 -13.32 0.88
C ASN A 341 7.86 -12.22 0.27
N GLY A 342 7.65 -10.98 0.69
CA GLY A 342 8.32 -9.82 0.15
C GLY A 342 9.64 -9.47 0.83
N TYR A 343 10.25 -8.40 0.34
CA TYR A 343 11.38 -7.73 0.98
C TYR A 343 11.03 -6.30 1.34
N VAL A 344 11.72 -5.76 2.34
CA VAL A 344 11.84 -4.32 2.61
C VAL A 344 13.31 -3.95 2.51
N TYR A 345 13.60 -2.93 1.74
CA TYR A 345 14.91 -2.33 1.60
C TYR A 345 14.96 -1.04 2.41
N ASP A 346 16.06 -0.82 3.10
CA ASP A 346 16.35 0.35 3.91
C ASP A 346 17.52 1.11 3.29
N PHE A 347 17.32 2.40 3.05
CA PHE A 347 18.32 3.30 2.50
C PHE A 347 18.49 4.51 3.43
N ASP A 348 19.70 4.99 3.61
CA ASP A 348 19.94 6.22 4.36
C ASP A 348 19.48 7.48 3.60
N GLY A 349 19.64 8.65 4.21
CA GLY A 349 19.21 9.94 3.64
C GLY A 349 19.94 10.34 2.33
N GLN A 350 20.91 9.58 1.85
CA GLN A 350 21.55 9.72 0.55
C GLN A 350 21.17 8.61 -0.44
N GLY A 351 20.29 7.69 -0.03
CA GLY A 351 19.84 6.56 -0.85
C GLY A 351 20.83 5.38 -0.86
N VAL A 352 21.83 5.35 0.03
CA VAL A 352 22.75 4.21 0.15
C VAL A 352 22.07 3.10 0.95
N GLN A 353 22.01 1.89 0.37
CA GLN A 353 21.36 0.75 1.03
C GLN A 353 22.05 0.38 2.33
N GLN A 354 21.30 0.38 3.42
CA GLN A 354 21.74 0.01 4.77
C GLN A 354 21.24 -1.38 5.15
N GLY A 355 20.08 -1.82 4.61
CA GLY A 355 19.48 -3.10 4.93
C GLY A 355 18.62 -3.67 3.81
N LYS A 356 18.40 -5.01 3.88
CA LYS A 356 17.42 -5.74 3.09
C LYS A 356 16.82 -6.81 3.98
N TYR A 357 15.52 -6.71 4.25
CA TYR A 357 14.82 -7.55 5.20
C TYR A 357 13.85 -8.49 4.47
N TYR A 358 13.99 -9.80 4.68
CA TYR A 358 13.04 -10.78 4.18
C TYR A 358 11.84 -10.86 5.13
N ILE A 359 10.71 -10.32 4.70
CA ILE A 359 9.48 -10.26 5.49
C ILE A 359 8.69 -11.55 5.30
N LYS A 360 8.37 -12.28 6.39
CA LYS A 360 7.49 -13.46 6.34
C LYS A 360 6.02 -13.04 6.28
N GLY A 361 5.71 -12.20 5.29
CA GLY A 361 4.40 -11.68 4.97
C GLY A 361 4.30 -11.39 3.47
N LEU A 362 3.11 -11.52 2.93
CA LEU A 362 2.83 -11.29 1.51
C LEU A 362 2.43 -9.82 1.33
N ASN A 363 2.92 -9.22 0.25
CA ASN A 363 2.58 -7.85 -0.14
C ASN A 363 2.82 -6.83 0.99
N PRO A 364 4.08 -6.62 1.43
CA PRO A 364 4.39 -5.56 2.38
C PRO A 364 4.14 -4.21 1.72
N ALA A 365 3.06 -3.51 2.12
CA ALA A 365 2.53 -2.36 1.40
C ALA A 365 2.64 -1.04 2.17
N HIS A 366 2.32 -1.08 3.46
CA HIS A 366 2.11 0.14 4.23
C HIS A 366 3.07 0.20 5.41
N PHE A 367 3.55 1.40 5.69
CA PHE A 367 4.59 1.64 6.68
C PHE A 367 4.11 2.68 7.71
N LEU A 368 4.56 2.51 8.95
CA LEU A 368 4.37 3.48 10.00
C LEU A 368 5.58 3.47 10.93
N ALA A 369 6.36 4.54 10.94
CA ALA A 369 7.42 4.71 11.94
C ALA A 369 6.81 5.20 13.26
N LEU A 370 7.30 4.65 14.36
CA LEU A 370 6.93 5.03 15.72
C LEU A 370 7.96 6.03 16.30
N PRO A 371 7.54 7.01 17.11
CA PRO A 371 8.42 7.98 17.74
C PRO A 371 9.40 7.37 18.74
#